data_3ff3f932290856797683c94feeccd8de
#
_entry.id   3ff3f932290856797683c94feeccd8de
#
_cell.length_a   1.000
_cell.length_b   1.000
_cell.length_c   1.000
_cell.angle_alpha   90.00
_cell.angle_beta   90.00
_cell.angle_gamma   90.00
#
_symmetry.space_group_name_H-M   'P 1'
#
loop_
_entity.id
_entity.type
_entity.pdbx_description
1 polymer ?
#
loop_
_entity_poly.entity_id
_entity_poly.type
_entity_poly.pdbx_seq_one_letter_code
_entity_poly.pdbx_strand_id
1 'polypeptide(L)'
;TQGYSSAASDVYKRQDVYWAEYNKWELWMNSESGKTINPKTMRGPFCESADVPDTAYDDGKLANRAIRDLKRMKEAGKPFFLACGFWKPHLPFNAPKKYWDLYKREEIPLATNRFRPEGLPEQVRNSSEIYAYARVADTSDIDFQREVKHGYYACMSYVDAQIGKVLDALDELGLSDNTIVVLLGDHGWNLGEHDFIGKHNLMNTSTHVPLIVRVPGMKKGKTKSMVEFVDLYPTLCELCKLPVPAEQLSGQSFAGVFKNLKAKTKGEVYIQWEGGDNAVDRRYSYAEWMKGDVKKASMLFDHRIDGKENKNRVDEKKYKNKVESLSSFIRIKKSSLKK
;
A
#
# COMPACT_ATOMS: atom_id res chain seq x y z
N THR A 1 7.40 21.88 -2.15
CA THR A 1 7.19 20.93 -3.24
C THR A 1 5.69 20.90 -3.54
N GLN A 2 5.29 21.72 -4.51
CA GLN A 2 3.97 21.58 -5.10
C GLN A 2 3.95 20.21 -5.79
N GLY A 3 3.26 19.26 -5.16
CA GLY A 3 3.01 17.98 -5.79
C GLY A 3 2.30 18.25 -7.11
N TYR A 4 2.83 17.69 -8.16
CA TYR A 4 2.11 17.60 -9.42
C TYR A 4 0.81 16.89 -9.10
N SER A 5 -0.31 17.64 -9.14
CA SER A 5 -1.59 17.02 -9.04
C SER A 5 -1.73 16.12 -10.25
N SER A 6 -1.64 14.82 -10.02
CA SER A 6 -2.01 13.84 -11.04
C SER A 6 -3.43 14.13 -11.50
N ALA A 7 -3.77 13.76 -12.72
CA ALA A 7 -5.16 13.88 -13.21
C ALA A 7 -6.16 13.23 -12.24
N ALA A 8 -5.76 12.24 -11.45
CA ALA A 8 -6.57 11.66 -10.38
C ALA A 8 -6.71 12.60 -9.18
N SER A 9 -5.69 13.36 -8.79
CA SER A 9 -5.85 14.37 -7.74
C SER A 9 -6.68 15.55 -8.22
N ASP A 10 -6.71 15.85 -9.52
CA ASP A 10 -7.62 16.83 -10.10
C ASP A 10 -9.05 16.28 -10.22
N VAL A 11 -9.21 15.01 -10.55
CA VAL A 11 -10.48 14.28 -10.48
C VAL A 11 -10.99 14.28 -9.04
N TYR A 12 -10.12 14.07 -8.12
CA TYR A 12 -10.36 14.03 -6.70
C TYR A 12 -10.68 15.41 -6.11
N LYS A 13 -9.95 16.45 -6.46
CA LYS A 13 -10.21 17.84 -6.04
C LYS A 13 -11.48 18.43 -6.67
N ARG A 14 -11.92 17.91 -7.82
CA ARG A 14 -13.17 18.34 -8.48
C ARG A 14 -14.41 17.57 -8.03
N GLN A 15 -14.25 16.54 -7.23
CA GLN A 15 -15.35 15.92 -6.51
C GLN A 15 -15.53 16.66 -5.19
N ASP A 16 -16.37 17.68 -5.20
CA ASP A 16 -16.62 18.61 -4.09
C ASP A 16 -17.07 17.96 -2.77
N VAL A 17 -17.11 16.64 -2.67
CA VAL A 17 -17.80 15.94 -1.57
C VAL A 17 -16.85 15.08 -0.76
N TYR A 18 -15.76 14.56 -1.34
CA TYR A 18 -15.11 13.40 -0.73
C TYR A 18 -14.18 13.72 0.45
N TRP A 19 -13.35 14.76 0.36
CA TRP A 19 -12.41 15.12 1.43
C TRP A 19 -12.96 16.11 2.43
N ALA A 20 -13.82 17.02 1.99
CA ALA A 20 -14.41 18.01 2.87
C ALA A 20 -15.27 17.37 3.99
N GLU A 21 -15.70 16.12 3.79
CA GLU A 21 -16.65 15.44 4.64
C GLU A 21 -16.14 14.09 5.18
N TYR A 22 -14.83 13.94 5.31
CA TYR A 22 -14.20 12.73 5.85
C TYR A 22 -14.79 12.27 7.19
N ASN A 23 -15.32 13.18 7.99
CA ASN A 23 -15.97 12.88 9.25
C ASN A 23 -17.49 12.59 9.12
N LYS A 24 -18.06 12.73 7.93
CA LYS A 24 -19.47 12.37 7.70
C LYS A 24 -19.56 10.92 7.23
N TRP A 25 -19.47 10.02 8.19
CA TRP A 25 -19.53 8.58 7.98
C TRP A 25 -20.78 8.10 7.24
N GLU A 26 -21.91 8.80 7.38
CA GLU A 26 -23.15 8.53 6.67
C GLU A 26 -23.02 8.56 5.15
N LEU A 27 -22.03 9.28 4.62
CA LEU A 27 -21.74 9.30 3.18
C LEU A 27 -20.96 8.08 2.70
N TRP A 28 -20.43 7.29 3.64
CA TRP A 28 -19.61 6.12 3.37
C TRP A 28 -20.37 4.82 3.54
N MET A 29 -21.54 4.88 4.20
CA MET A 29 -22.34 3.75 4.58
C MET A 29 -23.70 3.80 3.92
N ASN A 30 -24.14 2.66 3.40
CA ASN A 30 -25.37 2.49 2.65
C ASN A 30 -26.39 1.56 3.33
N SER A 31 -26.13 1.17 4.57
CA SER A 31 -27.00 0.29 5.35
C SER A 31 -27.41 0.91 6.70
N GLU A 32 -28.40 0.32 7.34
CA GLU A 32 -28.83 0.72 8.69
C GLU A 32 -27.69 0.59 9.72
N SER A 33 -26.77 -0.37 9.52
CA SER A 33 -25.61 -0.52 10.41
C SER A 33 -24.70 0.71 10.39
N GLY A 34 -24.69 1.47 9.31
CA GLY A 34 -23.96 2.72 9.19
C GLY A 34 -24.44 3.82 10.16
N LYS A 35 -25.63 3.69 10.72
CA LYS A 35 -26.16 4.63 11.71
C LYS A 35 -25.52 4.48 13.10
N THR A 36 -24.81 3.38 13.36
CA THR A 36 -24.05 3.20 14.60
C THR A 36 -22.76 3.99 14.53
N ILE A 37 -22.53 4.89 15.47
CA ILE A 37 -21.33 5.73 15.50
C ILE A 37 -20.48 5.48 16.74
N ASN A 38 -19.19 5.68 16.61
CA ASN A 38 -18.28 5.79 17.74
C ASN A 38 -18.41 7.21 18.33
N PRO A 39 -18.87 7.35 19.59
CA PRO A 39 -19.18 8.66 20.16
C PRO A 39 -17.94 9.57 20.35
N LYS A 40 -16.74 9.00 20.39
CA LYS A 40 -15.50 9.75 20.56
C LYS A 40 -14.97 10.34 19.24
N THR A 41 -15.17 9.65 18.15
CA THR A 41 -14.57 10.02 16.85
C THR A 41 -15.61 10.39 15.81
N MET A 42 -16.89 10.15 16.10
CA MET A 42 -18.02 10.35 15.19
C MET A 42 -17.89 9.54 13.87
N ARG A 43 -17.17 8.41 13.89
CA ARG A 43 -17.05 7.50 12.74
C ARG A 43 -18.05 6.35 12.85
N GLY A 44 -18.56 5.92 11.71
CA GLY A 44 -19.43 4.77 11.55
C GLY A 44 -18.72 3.43 11.80
N PRO A 45 -19.38 2.30 11.48
CA PRO A 45 -18.81 0.96 11.64
C PRO A 45 -17.52 0.78 10.82
N PHE A 46 -16.64 -0.13 11.30
CA PHE A 46 -15.41 -0.47 10.60
C PHE A 46 -15.64 -1.29 9.31
N CYS A 47 -16.86 -1.84 9.12
CA CYS A 47 -17.22 -2.60 7.93
C CYS A 47 -18.71 -2.49 7.61
N GLU A 48 -19.05 -2.71 6.34
CA GLU A 48 -20.43 -2.75 5.85
C GLU A 48 -20.55 -3.67 4.63
N SER A 49 -21.65 -4.44 4.60
CA SER A 49 -22.07 -5.30 3.49
C SER A 49 -23.48 -4.89 3.05
N ALA A 50 -23.60 -3.86 2.22
CA ALA A 50 -24.90 -3.40 1.70
C ALA A 50 -25.20 -3.99 0.33
N ASP A 51 -26.47 -4.33 0.08
CA ASP A 51 -26.92 -4.78 -1.25
C ASP A 51 -27.17 -3.58 -2.15
N VAL A 52 -26.10 -3.08 -2.73
CA VAL A 52 -26.07 -1.85 -3.54
C VAL A 52 -25.18 -2.03 -4.78
N PRO A 53 -25.37 -1.22 -5.83
CA PRO A 53 -24.47 -1.23 -6.98
C PRO A 53 -23.07 -0.72 -6.62
N ASP A 54 -22.07 -1.06 -7.44
CA ASP A 54 -20.68 -0.62 -7.26
C ASP A 54 -20.54 0.89 -7.09
N THR A 55 -21.36 1.66 -7.78
CA THR A 55 -21.36 3.13 -7.76
C THR A 55 -21.99 3.76 -6.52
N ALA A 56 -22.53 2.96 -5.61
CA ALA A 56 -22.94 3.45 -4.29
C ALA A 56 -21.74 3.90 -3.45
N TYR A 57 -20.57 3.25 -3.66
CA TYR A 57 -19.31 3.61 -3.04
C TYR A 57 -18.39 4.34 -4.01
N ASP A 58 -17.43 5.05 -3.48
CA ASP A 58 -16.63 6.02 -4.22
C ASP A 58 -15.69 5.39 -5.26
N ASP A 59 -15.13 4.22 -4.99
CA ASP A 59 -14.25 3.55 -5.95
C ASP A 59 -14.99 3.16 -7.25
N GLY A 60 -16.28 2.81 -7.17
CA GLY A 60 -17.11 2.60 -8.34
C GLY A 60 -17.39 3.90 -9.13
N LYS A 61 -17.58 5.02 -8.41
CA LYS A 61 -17.70 6.35 -9.05
C LYS A 61 -16.39 6.76 -9.69
N LEU A 62 -15.26 6.51 -9.01
CA LEU A 62 -13.92 6.81 -9.51
C LEU A 62 -13.62 6.02 -10.78
N ALA A 63 -13.90 4.72 -10.82
CA ALA A 63 -13.73 3.91 -12.02
C ALA A 63 -14.51 4.49 -13.21
N ASN A 64 -15.78 4.83 -13.01
CA ASN A 64 -16.60 5.46 -14.07
C ASN A 64 -16.03 6.82 -14.50
N ARG A 65 -15.45 7.59 -13.58
CA ARG A 65 -14.80 8.85 -13.91
C ARG A 65 -13.53 8.62 -14.74
N ALA A 66 -12.67 7.69 -14.32
CA ALA A 66 -11.45 7.34 -15.05
C ALA A 66 -11.76 6.89 -16.50
N ILE A 67 -12.82 6.09 -16.68
CA ILE A 67 -13.28 5.66 -18.01
C ILE A 67 -13.70 6.87 -18.88
N ARG A 68 -14.45 7.82 -18.32
CA ARG A 68 -14.82 9.05 -19.06
C ARG A 68 -13.58 9.89 -19.41
N ASP A 69 -12.62 9.97 -18.51
CA ASP A 69 -11.39 10.73 -18.77
C ASP A 69 -10.51 10.04 -19.82
N LEU A 70 -10.42 8.71 -19.84
CA LEU A 70 -9.76 7.96 -20.92
C LEU A 70 -10.39 8.25 -22.31
N LYS A 71 -11.74 8.29 -22.40
CA LYS A 71 -12.44 8.64 -23.65
C LYS A 71 -12.05 10.04 -24.14
N ARG A 72 -12.07 11.02 -23.24
CA ARG A 72 -11.67 12.41 -23.54
C ARG A 72 -10.21 12.52 -23.97
N MET A 73 -9.32 11.78 -23.30
CA MET A 73 -7.89 11.76 -23.65
C MET A 73 -7.65 11.12 -25.01
N LYS A 74 -8.39 10.07 -25.36
CA LYS A 74 -8.37 9.48 -26.70
C LYS A 74 -8.83 10.49 -27.76
N GLU A 75 -9.97 11.16 -27.54
CA GLU A 75 -10.51 12.17 -28.44
C GLU A 75 -9.53 13.34 -28.65
N ALA A 76 -8.83 13.75 -27.58
CA ALA A 76 -7.83 14.81 -27.63
C ALA A 76 -6.58 14.44 -28.47
N GLY A 77 -6.30 13.15 -28.66
CA GLY A 77 -5.18 12.65 -29.48
C GLY A 77 -3.80 13.04 -28.99
N LYS A 78 -3.65 13.42 -27.73
CA LYS A 78 -2.39 13.89 -27.10
C LYS A 78 -1.84 12.87 -26.10
N PRO A 79 -0.53 12.82 -25.88
CA PRO A 79 0.04 12.08 -24.77
C PRO A 79 -0.61 12.50 -23.44
N PHE A 80 -0.84 11.55 -22.55
CA PHE A 80 -1.46 11.82 -21.25
C PHE A 80 -0.79 11.07 -20.11
N PHE A 81 -1.01 11.55 -18.91
CA PHE A 81 -0.76 10.86 -17.66
C PHE A 81 -2.06 10.84 -16.85
N LEU A 82 -2.54 9.65 -16.53
CA LEU A 82 -3.73 9.43 -15.72
C LEU A 82 -3.35 8.65 -14.46
N ALA A 83 -3.61 9.21 -13.29
CA ALA A 83 -3.47 8.50 -12.04
C ALA A 83 -4.85 8.27 -11.40
N CYS A 84 -5.17 7.03 -11.08
CA CYS A 84 -6.40 6.61 -10.44
C CYS A 84 -6.08 6.12 -9.03
N GLY A 85 -6.46 6.88 -8.00
CA GLY A 85 -6.25 6.53 -6.61
C GLY A 85 -7.51 5.90 -6.02
N PHE A 86 -7.56 4.57 -5.97
CA PHE A 86 -8.63 3.84 -5.30
C PHE A 86 -8.43 3.86 -3.79
N TRP A 87 -9.55 3.92 -3.05
CA TRP A 87 -9.51 3.96 -1.59
C TRP A 87 -9.39 2.56 -0.96
N LYS A 88 -10.07 1.58 -1.56
CA LYS A 88 -10.07 0.23 -1.01
C LYS A 88 -8.75 -0.49 -1.28
N PRO A 89 -8.32 -1.33 -0.34
CA PRO A 89 -9.02 -1.88 0.84
C PRO A 89 -8.87 -1.09 2.15
N HIS A 90 -8.72 0.22 2.14
CA HIS A 90 -8.66 1.02 3.37
C HIS A 90 -9.97 0.94 4.18
N LEU A 91 -9.87 1.09 5.51
CA LEU A 91 -11.02 1.28 6.39
C LEU A 91 -11.88 2.51 5.98
N PRO A 92 -13.21 2.46 6.21
CA PRO A 92 -14.00 1.31 6.63
C PRO A 92 -14.06 0.25 5.53
N PHE A 93 -14.16 -1.04 5.90
CA PHE A 93 -14.28 -2.14 4.93
C PHE A 93 -15.72 -2.21 4.39
N ASN A 94 -16.10 -1.23 3.61
CA ASN A 94 -17.40 -1.17 2.96
C ASN A 94 -17.28 -1.54 1.48
N ALA A 95 -18.02 -2.54 1.08
CA ALA A 95 -18.12 -3.03 -0.28
C ALA A 95 -19.53 -3.55 -0.54
N PRO A 96 -20.02 -3.54 -1.81
CA PRO A 96 -21.29 -4.17 -2.14
C PRO A 96 -21.36 -5.63 -1.72
N LYS A 97 -22.53 -6.06 -1.23
CA LYS A 97 -22.77 -7.41 -0.68
C LYS A 97 -22.24 -8.54 -1.58
N LYS A 98 -22.39 -8.40 -2.91
CA LYS A 98 -21.91 -9.41 -3.88
C LYS A 98 -20.42 -9.76 -3.75
N TYR A 99 -19.58 -8.86 -3.23
CA TYR A 99 -18.15 -9.13 -3.00
C TYR A 99 -17.90 -9.80 -1.65
N TRP A 100 -18.75 -9.55 -0.66
CA TRP A 100 -18.75 -10.28 0.60
C TRP A 100 -19.17 -11.73 0.40
N ASP A 101 -20.18 -11.97 -0.42
CA ASP A 101 -20.73 -13.30 -0.70
C ASP A 101 -19.75 -14.20 -1.46
N LEU A 102 -18.63 -13.67 -1.96
CA LEU A 102 -17.55 -14.47 -2.55
C LEU A 102 -16.81 -15.33 -1.51
N TYR A 103 -16.93 -15.01 -0.24
CA TYR A 103 -16.19 -15.63 0.85
C TYR A 103 -17.12 -16.11 1.94
N LYS A 104 -16.88 -17.31 2.45
CA LYS A 104 -17.52 -17.79 3.67
C LYS A 104 -16.64 -17.41 4.85
N ARG A 105 -17.18 -16.66 5.80
CA ARG A 105 -16.43 -16.12 6.94
C ARG A 105 -15.74 -17.19 7.77
N GLU A 106 -16.41 -18.31 7.99
CA GLU A 106 -15.91 -19.47 8.74
C GLU A 106 -14.72 -20.16 8.06
N GLU A 107 -14.59 -20.06 6.73
CA GLU A 107 -13.50 -20.64 5.95
C GLU A 107 -12.28 -19.71 5.84
N ILE A 108 -12.39 -18.44 6.25
CA ILE A 108 -11.29 -17.47 6.16
C ILE A 108 -10.18 -17.85 7.14
N PRO A 109 -8.96 -18.14 6.64
CA PRO A 109 -7.86 -18.53 7.51
C PRO A 109 -7.37 -17.34 8.34
N LEU A 110 -7.15 -17.55 9.62
CA LEU A 110 -6.50 -16.57 10.48
C LEU A 110 -4.98 -16.60 10.30
N ALA A 111 -4.31 -15.50 10.70
CA ALA A 111 -2.87 -15.46 10.75
C ALA A 111 -2.34 -16.55 11.70
N THR A 112 -1.26 -17.21 11.32
CA THR A 112 -0.67 -18.29 12.13
C THR A 112 0.27 -17.78 13.21
N ASN A 113 0.66 -16.51 13.14
CA ASN A 113 1.56 -15.84 14.06
C ASN A 113 0.83 -14.66 14.78
N ARG A 114 -0.29 -14.97 15.42
CA ARG A 114 -1.10 -14.04 16.21
C ARG A 114 -0.51 -13.84 17.60
N PHE A 115 0.73 -13.42 17.66
CA PHE A 115 1.47 -13.13 18.88
C PHE A 115 2.53 -12.07 18.59
N ARG A 116 2.83 -11.24 19.56
CA ARG A 116 3.90 -10.26 19.44
C ARG A 116 5.25 -10.97 19.23
N PRO A 117 6.05 -10.59 18.21
CA PRO A 117 7.36 -11.20 17.98
C PRO A 117 8.28 -11.16 19.19
N GLU A 118 9.03 -12.22 19.41
CA GLU A 118 10.03 -12.29 20.49
C GLU A 118 11.08 -11.18 20.32
N GLY A 119 11.31 -10.39 21.37
CA GLY A 119 12.27 -9.29 21.38
C GLY A 119 11.91 -8.09 20.50
N LEU A 120 10.65 -7.97 20.06
CA LEU A 120 10.20 -6.82 19.27
C LEU A 120 10.23 -5.55 20.12
N PRO A 121 10.88 -4.45 19.64
CA PRO A 121 10.93 -3.18 20.38
C PRO A 121 9.53 -2.57 20.62
N GLU A 122 9.37 -1.84 21.73
CA GLU A 122 8.11 -1.14 22.06
C GLU A 122 7.73 -0.06 21.05
N GLN A 123 8.70 0.44 20.30
CA GLN A 123 8.47 1.41 19.20
C GLN A 123 7.64 0.82 18.08
N VAL A 124 7.64 -0.51 17.89
CA VAL A 124 6.79 -1.20 16.94
C VAL A 124 5.46 -1.50 17.59
N ARG A 125 4.43 -0.79 17.19
CA ARG A 125 3.10 -0.83 17.81
C ARG A 125 2.03 -1.26 16.81
N ASN A 126 0.91 -1.73 17.37
CA ASN A 126 -0.33 -1.90 16.60
C ASN A 126 -0.84 -0.54 16.16
N SER A 127 -1.52 -0.48 15.01
CA SER A 127 -2.23 0.71 14.59
C SER A 127 -3.43 0.97 15.49
N SER A 128 -3.64 2.23 15.86
CA SER A 128 -4.85 2.64 16.58
C SER A 128 -6.02 2.96 15.65
N GLU A 129 -5.83 2.89 14.35
CA GLU A 129 -6.78 3.40 13.35
C GLU A 129 -8.14 2.71 13.42
N ILE A 130 -8.17 1.38 13.58
CA ILE A 130 -9.43 0.63 13.62
C ILE A 130 -10.31 1.03 14.83
N TYR A 131 -9.68 1.38 15.97
CA TYR A 131 -10.41 1.80 17.17
C TYR A 131 -11.12 3.14 17.03
N ALA A 132 -10.86 3.88 15.97
CA ALA A 132 -11.58 5.09 15.64
C ALA A 132 -13.00 4.82 15.08
N TYR A 133 -13.28 3.58 14.68
CA TYR A 133 -14.56 3.18 14.11
C TYR A 133 -15.50 2.60 15.17
N ALA A 134 -16.81 2.58 14.86
CA ALA A 134 -17.79 1.89 15.68
C ALA A 134 -17.74 0.36 15.47
N ARG A 135 -18.37 -0.40 16.38
CA ARG A 135 -18.48 -1.87 16.34
C ARG A 135 -17.14 -2.62 16.42
N VAL A 136 -16.10 -1.97 16.89
CA VAL A 136 -14.80 -2.64 17.12
C VAL A 136 -14.86 -3.39 18.44
N ALA A 137 -14.67 -4.71 18.38
CA ALA A 137 -14.54 -5.59 19.54
C ALA A 137 -13.07 -5.71 19.98
N ASP A 138 -12.79 -6.58 20.91
CA ASP A 138 -11.42 -6.94 21.27
C ASP A 138 -10.69 -7.53 20.06
N THR A 139 -9.54 -6.95 19.72
CA THR A 139 -8.75 -7.38 18.56
C THR A 139 -8.17 -8.78 18.72
N SER A 140 -8.13 -9.34 19.90
CA SER A 140 -7.78 -10.75 20.15
C SER A 140 -8.93 -11.74 19.86
N ASP A 141 -10.18 -11.26 19.77
CA ASP A 141 -11.35 -12.05 19.47
C ASP A 141 -11.24 -12.64 18.04
N ILE A 142 -11.43 -13.97 17.95
CA ILE A 142 -11.27 -14.72 16.72
C ILE A 142 -12.33 -14.36 15.68
N ASP A 143 -13.57 -14.19 16.10
CA ASP A 143 -14.67 -13.88 15.19
C ASP A 143 -14.57 -12.44 14.69
N PHE A 144 -14.14 -11.52 15.55
CA PHE A 144 -13.81 -10.16 15.13
C PHE A 144 -12.65 -10.14 14.11
N GLN A 145 -11.57 -10.87 14.35
CA GLN A 145 -10.45 -10.97 13.37
C GLN A 145 -10.91 -11.55 12.03
N ARG A 146 -11.81 -12.54 12.05
CA ARG A 146 -12.41 -13.07 10.81
C ARG A 146 -13.30 -12.04 10.12
N GLU A 147 -14.07 -11.26 10.87
CA GLU A 147 -14.89 -10.20 10.28
C GLU A 147 -14.04 -9.11 9.63
N VAL A 148 -12.99 -8.66 10.31
CA VAL A 148 -11.99 -7.72 9.77
C VAL A 148 -11.41 -8.24 8.47
N LYS A 149 -10.97 -9.50 8.46
CA LYS A 149 -10.33 -10.12 7.28
C LYS A 149 -11.32 -10.35 6.15
N HIS A 150 -12.56 -10.73 6.48
CA HIS A 150 -13.65 -10.85 5.50
C HIS A 150 -13.92 -9.51 4.80
N GLY A 151 -14.05 -8.45 5.58
CA GLY A 151 -14.26 -7.10 5.04
C GLY A 151 -13.10 -6.63 4.16
N TYR A 152 -11.87 -6.93 4.57
CA TYR A 152 -10.69 -6.64 3.76
C TYR A 152 -10.72 -7.41 2.42
N TYR A 153 -11.03 -8.70 2.42
CA TYR A 153 -11.13 -9.52 1.21
C TYR A 153 -12.25 -9.03 0.28
N ALA A 154 -13.42 -8.69 0.83
CA ALA A 154 -14.51 -8.12 0.06
C ALA A 154 -14.11 -6.81 -0.61
N CYS A 155 -13.41 -5.93 0.11
CA CYS A 155 -12.88 -4.68 -0.43
C CYS A 155 -11.81 -4.91 -1.51
N MET A 156 -10.94 -5.92 -1.33
CA MET A 156 -9.97 -6.30 -2.37
C MET A 156 -10.65 -6.76 -3.65
N SER A 157 -11.65 -7.64 -3.55
CA SER A 157 -12.42 -8.07 -4.74
C SER A 157 -13.22 -6.94 -5.38
N TYR A 158 -13.73 -6.02 -4.57
CA TYR A 158 -14.42 -4.84 -5.07
C TYR A 158 -13.49 -3.92 -5.85
N VAL A 159 -12.33 -3.56 -5.30
CA VAL A 159 -11.39 -2.68 -6.00
C VAL A 159 -10.77 -3.34 -7.22
N ASP A 160 -10.49 -4.65 -7.16
CA ASP A 160 -10.03 -5.42 -8.31
C ASP A 160 -11.01 -5.33 -9.49
N ALA A 161 -12.31 -5.50 -9.22
CA ALA A 161 -13.35 -5.35 -10.23
C ALA A 161 -13.42 -3.90 -10.78
N GLN A 162 -13.19 -2.86 -9.96
CA GLN A 162 -13.17 -1.49 -10.45
C GLN A 162 -11.93 -1.21 -11.31
N ILE A 163 -10.77 -1.72 -10.93
CA ILE A 163 -9.54 -1.65 -11.74
C ILE A 163 -9.75 -2.38 -13.07
N GLY A 164 -10.38 -3.56 -13.04
CA GLY A 164 -10.72 -4.31 -14.24
C GLY A 164 -11.51 -3.48 -15.24
N LYS A 165 -12.58 -2.79 -14.81
CA LYS A 165 -13.39 -1.91 -15.68
C LYS A 165 -12.56 -0.81 -16.37
N VAL A 166 -11.58 -0.23 -15.65
CA VAL A 166 -10.70 0.81 -16.23
C VAL A 166 -9.75 0.22 -17.25
N LEU A 167 -9.23 -0.98 -17.00
CA LEU A 167 -8.35 -1.70 -17.92
C LEU A 167 -9.12 -2.17 -19.17
N ASP A 168 -10.33 -2.68 -19.00
CA ASP A 168 -11.21 -3.06 -20.13
C ASP A 168 -11.50 -1.86 -21.02
N ALA A 169 -11.83 -0.71 -20.43
CA ALA A 169 -12.04 0.52 -21.16
C ALA A 169 -10.78 1.00 -21.91
N LEU A 170 -9.60 0.81 -21.33
CA LEU A 170 -8.33 1.13 -22.00
C LEU A 170 -8.13 0.25 -23.24
N ASP A 171 -8.49 -1.04 -23.14
CA ASP A 171 -8.42 -2.00 -24.25
C ASP A 171 -9.48 -1.70 -25.32
N GLU A 172 -10.75 -1.49 -24.95
CA GLU A 172 -11.86 -1.14 -25.86
C GLU A 172 -11.60 0.17 -26.63
N LEU A 173 -10.91 1.10 -26.00
CA LEU A 173 -10.52 2.36 -26.63
C LEU A 173 -9.30 2.20 -27.55
N GLY A 174 -8.66 1.04 -27.64
CA GLY A 174 -7.46 0.82 -28.44
C GLY A 174 -6.24 1.59 -27.93
N LEU A 175 -6.15 1.86 -26.65
CA LEU A 175 -5.06 2.60 -26.01
C LEU A 175 -4.00 1.68 -25.39
N SER A 176 -4.30 0.40 -25.21
CA SER A 176 -3.44 -0.55 -24.46
C SER A 176 -2.07 -0.76 -25.08
N ASP A 177 -1.95 -0.73 -26.41
CA ASP A 177 -0.69 -0.95 -27.11
C ASP A 177 0.24 0.27 -27.07
N ASN A 178 -0.24 1.39 -26.57
CA ASN A 178 0.52 2.64 -26.43
C ASN A 178 0.45 3.27 -25.04
N THR A 179 0.06 2.50 -24.03
CA THR A 179 -0.05 3.01 -22.66
C THR A 179 0.70 2.11 -21.68
N ILE A 180 1.62 2.70 -20.94
CA ILE A 180 2.24 2.05 -19.78
C ILE A 180 1.22 2.05 -18.65
N VAL A 181 0.98 0.88 -18.05
CA VAL A 181 0.11 0.75 -16.88
C VAL A 181 0.94 0.38 -15.67
N VAL A 182 0.75 1.12 -14.58
CA VAL A 182 1.38 0.85 -13.27
C VAL A 182 0.28 0.60 -12.25
N LEU A 183 0.30 -0.55 -11.60
CA LEU A 183 -0.52 -0.88 -10.45
C LEU A 183 0.39 -1.08 -9.23
N LEU A 184 0.09 -0.37 -8.15
CA LEU A 184 0.84 -0.47 -6.91
C LEU A 184 -0.08 -0.32 -5.69
N GLY A 185 0.34 -0.90 -4.56
CA GLY A 185 -0.20 -0.53 -3.25
C GLY A 185 0.71 0.52 -2.61
N ASP A 186 0.16 1.48 -1.90
CA ASP A 186 0.91 2.54 -1.23
C ASP A 186 1.61 2.05 0.05
N HIS A 187 1.00 1.11 0.76
CA HIS A 187 1.51 0.35 1.90
C HIS A 187 0.81 -1.00 1.99
N GLY A 188 1.33 -1.89 2.82
CA GLY A 188 0.68 -3.15 3.15
C GLY A 188 -0.32 -3.01 4.31
N TRP A 189 -0.73 -4.15 4.89
CA TRP A 189 -1.70 -4.20 5.99
C TRP A 189 -1.52 -5.48 6.81
N ASN A 190 -1.57 -5.36 8.13
CA ASN A 190 -1.63 -6.51 9.05
C ASN A 190 -3.08 -6.90 9.29
N LEU A 191 -3.39 -8.18 9.18
CA LEU A 191 -4.71 -8.77 9.38
C LEU A 191 -4.68 -9.85 10.50
N GLY A 192 -4.04 -9.50 11.61
CA GLY A 192 -3.84 -10.37 12.76
C GLY A 192 -2.41 -10.92 12.88
N GLU A 193 -1.55 -10.76 11.88
CA GLU A 193 -0.13 -11.08 12.02
C GLU A 193 0.48 -10.23 13.14
N HIS A 194 1.29 -10.86 14.00
CA HIS A 194 1.96 -10.21 15.15
C HIS A 194 0.99 -9.60 16.18
N ASP A 195 -0.27 -10.03 16.16
CA ASP A 195 -1.37 -9.40 16.92
C ASP A 195 -1.61 -7.92 16.52
N PHE A 196 -1.34 -7.59 15.23
CA PHE A 196 -1.53 -6.26 14.68
C PHE A 196 -2.71 -6.22 13.68
N ILE A 197 -3.45 -5.12 13.70
CA ILE A 197 -4.45 -4.77 12.69
C ILE A 197 -4.11 -3.36 12.18
N GLY A 198 -3.77 -3.25 10.90
CA GLY A 198 -3.40 -1.98 10.28
C GLY A 198 -1.97 -1.96 9.75
N LYS A 199 -1.40 -0.77 9.57
CA LYS A 199 -0.21 -0.56 8.74
C LYS A 199 0.93 0.24 9.40
N HIS A 200 0.68 0.84 10.57
CA HIS A 200 1.55 1.86 11.14
C HIS A 200 2.77 1.27 11.85
N ASN A 201 3.58 0.50 11.14
CA ASN A 201 4.84 -0.08 11.64
C ASN A 201 5.82 -0.38 10.49
N LEU A 202 7.03 -0.83 10.82
CA LEU A 202 8.10 -1.18 9.88
C LEU A 202 8.22 -2.69 9.63
N MET A 203 7.16 -3.46 9.91
CA MET A 203 7.13 -4.89 9.58
C MET A 203 6.94 -5.10 8.08
N ASN A 204 7.42 -6.20 7.55
CA ASN A 204 7.35 -6.53 6.12
C ASN A 204 5.90 -6.55 5.58
N THR A 205 4.93 -6.95 6.39
CA THR A 205 3.50 -6.90 6.06
C THR A 205 2.96 -5.49 5.81
N SER A 206 3.60 -4.46 6.38
CA SER A 206 3.23 -3.06 6.18
C SER A 206 4.04 -2.37 5.08
N THR A 207 5.26 -2.84 4.81
CA THR A 207 6.22 -2.12 3.97
C THR A 207 6.48 -2.75 2.61
N HIS A 208 6.20 -4.04 2.45
CA HIS A 208 6.37 -4.77 1.18
C HIS A 208 5.05 -4.87 0.44
N VAL A 209 4.94 -4.19 -0.68
CA VAL A 209 3.69 -4.01 -1.44
C VAL A 209 3.80 -4.54 -2.86
N PRO A 210 2.67 -4.86 -3.51
CA PRO A 210 2.67 -5.23 -4.92
C PRO A 210 3.06 -4.04 -5.81
N LEU A 211 3.86 -4.33 -6.83
CA LEU A 211 4.12 -3.43 -7.95
C LEU A 211 4.03 -4.23 -9.24
N ILE A 212 3.10 -3.87 -10.10
CA ILE A 212 2.90 -4.47 -11.41
C ILE A 212 3.03 -3.37 -12.46
N VAL A 213 3.90 -3.58 -13.45
CA VAL A 213 4.08 -2.62 -14.54
C VAL A 213 3.92 -3.34 -15.87
N ARG A 214 2.98 -2.89 -16.71
CA ARG A 214 2.81 -3.31 -18.09
C ARG A 214 3.43 -2.24 -18.99
N VAL A 215 4.44 -2.62 -19.75
CA VAL A 215 5.04 -1.78 -20.79
C VAL A 215 4.73 -2.41 -22.14
N PRO A 216 4.08 -1.70 -23.08
CA PRO A 216 3.76 -2.24 -24.41
C PRO A 216 4.98 -2.82 -25.13
N GLY A 217 4.80 -3.98 -25.77
CA GLY A 217 5.87 -4.68 -26.47
C GLY A 217 6.90 -5.42 -25.61
N MET A 218 6.84 -5.30 -24.28
CA MET A 218 7.77 -5.99 -23.39
C MET A 218 7.27 -7.37 -22.97
N LYS A 219 8.22 -8.29 -22.69
CA LYS A 219 7.91 -9.66 -22.26
C LYS A 219 7.33 -9.69 -20.86
N LYS A 220 6.33 -10.56 -20.63
CA LYS A 220 5.79 -10.86 -19.30
C LYS A 220 6.84 -11.58 -18.45
N GLY A 221 6.86 -11.30 -17.15
CA GLY A 221 7.73 -12.00 -16.20
C GLY A 221 7.68 -11.43 -14.79
N LYS A 222 8.42 -12.08 -13.90
CA LYS A 222 8.60 -11.65 -12.51
C LYS A 222 10.08 -11.41 -12.25
N THR A 223 10.40 -10.37 -11.49
CA THR A 223 11.76 -10.06 -11.05
C THR A 223 11.85 -10.09 -9.54
N LYS A 224 13.05 -10.32 -9.01
CA LYS A 224 13.42 -10.15 -7.61
C LYS A 224 14.24 -8.87 -7.38
N SER A 225 14.24 -7.96 -8.34
CA SER A 225 14.96 -6.69 -8.23
C SER A 225 14.37 -5.83 -7.12
N MET A 226 15.24 -5.25 -6.30
CA MET A 226 14.83 -4.33 -5.24
C MET A 226 14.53 -2.96 -5.84
N VAL A 227 13.35 -2.42 -5.56
CA VAL A 227 12.88 -1.11 -6.04
C VAL A 227 12.12 -0.40 -4.93
N GLU A 228 12.09 0.92 -5.00
CA GLU A 228 11.35 1.81 -4.09
C GLU A 228 10.41 2.70 -4.89
N PHE A 229 9.41 3.29 -4.25
CA PHE A 229 8.48 4.21 -4.95
C PHE A 229 9.17 5.44 -5.55
N VAL A 230 10.22 5.93 -4.92
CA VAL A 230 11.04 7.03 -5.47
C VAL A 230 11.67 6.68 -6.82
N ASP A 231 11.76 5.40 -7.18
CA ASP A 231 12.30 4.91 -8.44
C ASP A 231 11.29 4.95 -9.59
N LEU A 232 10.00 5.08 -9.30
CA LEU A 232 8.94 5.06 -10.32
C LEU A 232 9.05 6.26 -11.27
N TYR A 233 9.20 7.46 -10.71
CA TYR A 233 9.25 8.68 -11.53
C TYR A 233 10.40 8.66 -12.55
N PRO A 234 11.67 8.44 -12.16
CA PRO A 234 12.76 8.35 -13.15
C PRO A 234 12.59 7.19 -14.12
N THR A 235 11.98 6.06 -13.69
CA THR A 235 11.69 4.93 -14.56
C THR A 235 10.67 5.29 -15.64
N LEU A 236 9.59 5.95 -15.27
CA LEU A 236 8.56 6.39 -16.22
C LEU A 236 9.13 7.44 -17.19
N CYS A 237 9.93 8.38 -16.71
CA CYS A 237 10.61 9.34 -17.59
C CYS A 237 11.47 8.60 -18.65
N GLU A 238 12.29 7.64 -18.22
CA GLU A 238 13.14 6.89 -19.15
C GLU A 238 12.32 6.07 -20.17
N LEU A 239 11.28 5.37 -19.70
CA LEU A 239 10.40 4.58 -20.57
C LEU A 239 9.63 5.45 -21.57
N CYS A 240 9.25 6.66 -21.18
CA CYS A 240 8.56 7.63 -22.04
C CYS A 240 9.52 8.53 -22.83
N LYS A 241 10.82 8.34 -22.72
CA LYS A 241 11.87 9.17 -23.37
C LYS A 241 11.77 10.65 -22.99
N LEU A 242 11.39 10.93 -21.75
CA LEU A 242 11.32 12.26 -21.17
C LEU A 242 12.62 12.61 -20.44
N PRO A 243 12.99 13.89 -20.33
CA PRO A 243 14.12 14.31 -19.50
C PRO A 243 13.95 13.86 -18.06
N VAL A 244 15.01 13.32 -17.45
CA VAL A 244 15.05 12.93 -16.04
C VAL A 244 15.73 14.05 -15.24
N PRO A 245 15.07 14.76 -14.33
CA PRO A 245 15.69 15.79 -13.49
C PRO A 245 16.50 15.15 -12.35
N ALA A 246 17.59 14.47 -12.69
CA ALA A 246 18.32 13.57 -11.78
C ALA A 246 18.79 14.25 -10.48
N GLU A 247 19.15 15.54 -10.53
CA GLU A 247 19.60 16.31 -9.35
C GLU A 247 18.49 16.55 -8.30
N GLN A 248 17.22 16.41 -8.71
CA GLN A 248 16.05 16.62 -7.86
C GLN A 248 15.47 15.30 -7.33
N LEU A 249 16.02 14.15 -7.75
CA LEU A 249 15.44 12.84 -7.46
C LEU A 249 16.32 12.02 -6.53
N SER A 250 15.69 11.40 -5.54
CA SER A 250 16.34 10.42 -4.66
C SER A 250 16.31 9.00 -5.22
N GLY A 251 15.47 8.75 -6.23
CA GLY A 251 15.28 7.46 -6.88
C GLY A 251 16.18 7.22 -8.07
N GLN A 252 16.26 5.97 -8.51
CA GLN A 252 17.00 5.53 -9.67
C GLN A 252 16.10 4.73 -10.60
N SER A 253 16.22 4.93 -11.91
CA SER A 253 15.45 4.17 -12.89
C SER A 253 15.76 2.67 -12.82
N PHE A 254 14.71 1.86 -12.86
CA PHE A 254 14.79 0.41 -13.06
C PHE A 254 14.30 -0.04 -14.45
N ALA A 255 14.23 0.87 -15.42
CA ALA A 255 13.74 0.57 -16.77
C ALA A 255 14.51 -0.59 -17.43
N GLY A 256 15.78 -0.80 -17.09
CA GLY A 256 16.58 -1.94 -17.57
C GLY A 256 15.98 -3.32 -17.21
N VAL A 257 15.15 -3.39 -16.15
CA VAL A 257 14.48 -4.63 -15.74
C VAL A 257 13.50 -5.12 -16.80
N PHE A 258 12.86 -4.24 -17.56
CA PHE A 258 11.90 -4.61 -18.61
C PHE A 258 12.57 -5.28 -19.81
N LYS A 259 13.85 -5.00 -20.03
CA LYS A 259 14.67 -5.67 -21.07
C LYS A 259 15.27 -6.97 -20.55
N ASN A 260 15.68 -6.98 -19.28
CA ASN A 260 16.29 -8.14 -18.63
C ASN A 260 15.79 -8.25 -17.18
N LEU A 261 14.90 -9.20 -16.91
CA LEU A 261 14.32 -9.44 -15.58
C LEU A 261 15.36 -9.78 -14.49
N LYS A 262 16.59 -10.12 -14.88
CA LYS A 262 17.73 -10.35 -13.98
C LYS A 262 18.63 -9.13 -13.83
N ALA A 263 18.28 -8.00 -14.44
CA ALA A 263 19.06 -6.77 -14.30
C ALA A 263 19.21 -6.41 -12.82
N LYS A 264 20.42 -6.03 -12.44
CA LYS A 264 20.69 -5.56 -11.08
C LYS A 264 20.11 -4.15 -10.92
N THR A 265 19.45 -3.95 -9.82
CA THR A 265 19.02 -2.64 -9.30
C THR A 265 19.83 -2.33 -8.03
N LYS A 266 19.25 -1.64 -7.08
CA LYS A 266 19.88 -1.40 -5.77
C LYS A 266 19.99 -2.69 -4.93
N GLY A 267 20.95 -2.74 -4.03
CA GLY A 267 21.12 -3.87 -3.10
C GLY A 267 20.22 -3.78 -1.89
N GLU A 268 19.98 -2.55 -1.42
CA GLU A 268 19.16 -2.21 -0.27
C GLU A 268 18.14 -1.12 -0.61
N VAL A 269 17.02 -1.12 0.13
CA VAL A 269 15.99 -0.08 0.10
C VAL A 269 15.84 0.54 1.47
N TYR A 270 15.36 1.80 1.51
CA TYR A 270 15.23 2.58 2.74
C TYR A 270 13.78 2.97 2.98
N ILE A 271 13.32 2.75 4.21
CA ILE A 271 11.96 3.07 4.64
C ILE A 271 12.03 3.82 5.96
N GLN A 272 11.16 4.80 6.16
CA GLN A 272 11.07 5.57 7.39
C GLN A 272 9.63 5.62 7.90
N TRP A 273 9.46 5.39 9.21
CA TRP A 273 8.18 5.54 9.89
C TRP A 273 8.36 5.85 11.38
N GLU A 274 7.67 6.87 11.91
CA GLU A 274 7.64 7.26 13.33
C GLU A 274 9.02 7.27 14.02
N GLY A 275 9.97 7.93 13.38
CA GLY A 275 11.35 8.05 13.89
C GLY A 275 12.19 6.79 13.78
N GLY A 276 11.63 5.69 13.27
CA GLY A 276 12.35 4.50 12.89
C GLY A 276 12.86 4.57 11.46
N ASP A 277 14.08 4.13 11.25
CA ASP A 277 14.72 4.02 9.94
C ASP A 277 14.95 2.54 9.63
N ASN A 278 14.49 2.06 8.49
CA ASN A 278 14.59 0.66 8.09
C ASN A 278 15.40 0.51 6.80
N ALA A 279 16.35 -0.41 6.80
CA ALA A 279 17.09 -0.88 5.64
C ALA A 279 16.69 -2.33 5.34
N VAL A 280 16.23 -2.58 4.13
CA VAL A 280 15.83 -3.93 3.70
C VAL A 280 16.66 -4.35 2.50
N ASP A 281 17.24 -5.54 2.55
CA ASP A 281 17.81 -6.23 1.40
C ASP A 281 16.99 -7.49 1.06
N ARG A 282 17.50 -8.32 0.13
CA ARG A 282 16.80 -9.54 -0.29
C ARG A 282 16.58 -10.58 0.81
N ARG A 283 17.25 -10.45 1.92
CA ARG A 283 17.24 -11.43 3.01
C ARG A 283 16.93 -10.83 4.36
N TYR A 284 17.39 -9.61 4.59
CA TYR A 284 17.34 -9.00 5.91
C TYR A 284 16.49 -7.74 5.91
N SER A 285 15.74 -7.55 6.99
CA SER A 285 15.10 -6.28 7.34
C SER A 285 15.71 -5.83 8.67
N TYR A 286 16.31 -4.63 8.69
CA TYR A 286 16.91 -4.05 9.88
C TYR A 286 16.33 -2.65 10.11
N ALA A 287 15.79 -2.42 11.30
CA ALA A 287 15.34 -1.09 11.69
C ALA A 287 16.01 -0.62 12.97
N GLU A 288 16.21 0.71 13.06
CA GLU A 288 16.76 1.35 14.28
C GLU A 288 16.02 2.67 14.56
N TRP A 289 15.90 2.99 15.84
CA TRP A 289 15.37 4.23 16.38
C TRP A 289 16.46 5.00 17.10
N MET A 290 16.80 6.19 16.61
CA MET A 290 17.84 7.02 17.16
C MET A 290 17.27 8.23 17.91
N LYS A 291 17.93 8.63 19.02
CA LYS A 291 17.71 9.93 19.67
C LYS A 291 19.06 10.64 19.75
N GLY A 292 19.28 11.59 18.84
CA GLY A 292 20.64 12.09 18.56
C GLY A 292 21.51 10.91 18.06
N ASP A 293 22.69 10.75 18.66
CA ASP A 293 23.61 9.68 18.32
C ASP A 293 23.39 8.38 19.13
N VAL A 294 22.39 8.37 20.00
CA VAL A 294 22.09 7.22 20.86
C VAL A 294 21.02 6.33 20.24
N LYS A 295 21.35 5.08 19.96
CA LYS A 295 20.39 4.06 19.55
C LYS A 295 19.49 3.68 20.71
N LYS A 296 18.19 3.88 20.58
CA LYS A 296 17.17 3.58 21.59
C LYS A 296 16.57 2.20 21.42
N ALA A 297 16.43 1.76 20.18
CA ALA A 297 15.89 0.44 19.85
C ALA A 297 16.42 -0.01 18.50
N SER A 298 16.41 -1.31 18.26
CA SER A 298 16.67 -1.88 16.94
C SER A 298 16.05 -3.27 16.81
N MET A 299 15.79 -3.67 15.56
CA MET A 299 15.33 -5.01 15.23
C MET A 299 15.98 -5.50 13.95
N LEU A 300 16.20 -6.81 13.86
CA LEU A 300 16.69 -7.49 12.66
C LEU A 300 15.88 -8.77 12.44
N PHE A 301 15.40 -8.95 11.22
CA PHE A 301 14.80 -10.19 10.76
C PHE A 301 15.62 -10.81 9.63
N ASP A 302 15.71 -12.13 9.61
CA ASP A 302 16.33 -12.92 8.54
C ASP A 302 15.25 -13.70 7.82
N HIS A 303 14.72 -13.14 6.72
CA HIS A 303 13.59 -13.69 5.95
C HIS A 303 13.87 -15.07 5.33
N ARG A 304 15.13 -15.51 5.28
CA ARG A 304 15.47 -16.86 4.80
C ARG A 304 15.07 -17.94 5.81
N ILE A 305 15.09 -17.63 7.10
CA ILE A 305 14.79 -18.58 8.18
C ILE A 305 13.52 -18.22 8.95
N ASP A 306 13.11 -16.97 8.88
CA ASP A 306 11.92 -16.45 9.55
C ASP A 306 11.23 -15.41 8.63
N GLY A 307 10.62 -15.89 7.56
CA GLY A 307 9.91 -15.03 6.59
C GLY A 307 8.67 -14.34 7.16
N LYS A 308 8.26 -14.72 8.39
CA LYS A 308 7.12 -14.10 9.10
C LYS A 308 7.54 -13.13 10.20
N GLU A 309 8.81 -12.87 10.37
CA GLU A 309 9.33 -11.88 11.34
C GLU A 309 8.89 -12.14 12.79
N ASN A 310 8.92 -13.42 13.23
CA ASN A 310 8.44 -13.83 14.56
C ASN A 310 9.46 -13.61 15.68
N LYS A 311 10.74 -13.39 15.33
CA LYS A 311 11.81 -13.23 16.31
C LYS A 311 12.80 -12.15 15.88
N ASN A 312 12.96 -11.14 16.70
CA ASN A 312 14.04 -10.17 16.56
C ASN A 312 15.40 -10.82 16.87
N ARG A 313 16.34 -10.72 15.93
CA ARG A 313 17.66 -11.37 15.99
C ARG A 313 18.80 -10.39 16.09
N VAL A 314 18.52 -9.13 16.40
CA VAL A 314 19.51 -8.03 16.38
C VAL A 314 20.68 -8.28 17.30
N ASP A 315 20.47 -8.96 18.44
CA ASP A 315 21.50 -9.23 19.45
C ASP A 315 22.25 -10.56 19.23
N GLU A 316 21.88 -11.36 18.23
CA GLU A 316 22.58 -12.60 17.92
C GLU A 316 23.98 -12.29 17.31
N LYS A 317 25.05 -12.73 17.95
CA LYS A 317 26.46 -12.45 17.57
C LYS A 317 26.75 -12.65 16.07
N LYS A 318 26.15 -13.68 15.45
CA LYS A 318 26.37 -14.00 14.03
C LYS A 318 25.86 -12.94 13.06
N TYR A 319 24.95 -12.03 13.50
CA TYR A 319 24.43 -10.95 12.68
C TYR A 319 25.10 -9.60 12.90
N LYS A 320 26.08 -9.49 13.83
CA LYS A 320 26.74 -8.23 14.18
C LYS A 320 27.21 -7.45 12.94
N ASN A 321 27.99 -8.08 12.07
CA ASN A 321 28.50 -7.42 10.86
C ASN A 321 27.39 -6.98 9.91
N LYS A 322 26.27 -7.74 9.83
CA LYS A 322 25.13 -7.37 8.99
C LYS A 322 24.39 -6.17 9.57
N VAL A 323 24.18 -6.13 10.87
CA VAL A 323 23.61 -4.98 11.59
C VAL A 323 24.45 -3.73 11.34
N GLU A 324 25.76 -3.80 11.48
CA GLU A 324 26.68 -2.68 11.23
C GLU A 324 26.61 -2.19 9.78
N SER A 325 26.55 -3.11 8.81
CA SER A 325 26.42 -2.79 7.39
C SER A 325 25.11 -2.05 7.11
N LEU A 326 23.95 -2.56 7.56
CA LEU A 326 22.64 -1.95 7.30
C LEU A 326 22.48 -0.62 8.09
N SER A 327 22.99 -0.52 9.30
CA SER A 327 23.04 0.75 10.04
C SER A 327 23.88 1.81 9.31
N SER A 328 25.00 1.40 8.71
CA SER A 328 25.83 2.31 7.90
C SER A 328 25.08 2.77 6.64
N PHE A 329 24.39 1.88 5.97
CA PHE A 329 23.52 2.24 4.83
C PHE A 329 22.45 3.28 5.22
N ILE A 330 21.76 3.07 6.36
CA ILE A 330 20.77 4.04 6.88
C ILE A 330 21.42 5.42 7.07
N ARG A 331 22.59 5.50 7.71
CA ARG A 331 23.29 6.78 7.95
C ARG A 331 23.62 7.51 6.65
N ILE A 332 24.13 6.79 5.64
CA ILE A 332 24.45 7.34 4.33
C ILE A 332 23.20 7.89 3.66
N LYS A 333 22.10 7.11 3.66
CA LYS A 333 20.83 7.54 3.07
C LYS A 333 20.27 8.79 3.75
N LYS A 334 20.22 8.82 5.07
CA LYS A 334 19.76 10.00 5.83
C LYS A 334 20.58 11.26 5.54
N SER A 335 21.88 11.12 5.40
CA SER A 335 22.77 12.24 5.05
C SER A 335 22.49 12.77 3.64
N SER A 336 22.12 11.89 2.69
CA SER A 336 21.78 12.30 1.32
C SER A 336 20.41 12.97 1.20
N LEU A 337 19.47 12.66 2.10
CA LEU A 337 18.11 13.25 2.11
C LEU A 337 18.06 14.64 2.78
N LYS A 338 19.10 15.02 3.53
CA LYS A 338 19.18 16.34 4.21
C LYS A 338 19.75 17.45 3.32
N LYS A 339 20.16 17.12 2.11
CA LYS A 339 20.64 18.07 1.11
C LYS A 339 19.54 18.42 0.11
#